data_ed204e85d07d1b73a86286e47304cb36
#
_entry.id   ed204e85d07d1b73a86286e47304cb36
#
_cell.length_a   1.000
_cell.length_b   1.000
_cell.length_c   1.000
_cell.angle_alpha   90.00
_cell.angle_beta   90.00
_cell.angle_gamma   90.00
#
_symmetry.space_group_name_H-M   'P 1'
#
loop_
_entity.id
_entity.type
_entity.pdbx_description
1 polymer ?
#
loop_
_entity_poly.entity_id
_entity_poly.type
_entity_poly.pdbx_seq_one_letter_code
_entity_poly.pdbx_strand_id
1 'polypeptide(L)'
;AATEEISKNISYMKNNINHSVEQAVNMAENSEKMYNEAIEMINSFDIIKNDNEKMLKEALSEKETIKNATAKVNEISDEIENNIEDVESLKIFSAEITNFIKKIYGITEQTNLLSLNAAIEAARAGEAGKGFGVVAGEIRKLAESSKCTAQEIENKIKVISDKIDYTVNNSHKSKEKMKEMNEEIERIENIFLKLMNVLVNITNSLESIYDETKEQSVSMESLKTHSKEIENIFREIFKGVDEINKTMFETSKSINSLIKVSEILVDNSEKVNQSIEKFVFL
;
A
#
# COMPACT_ATOMS: atom_id res chain seq x y z
N ALA A 1 -52.32 24.60 50.36
CA ALA A 1 -51.87 25.02 48.99
C ALA A 1 -50.39 25.31 48.93
N ALA A 2 -49.81 26.36 49.54
CA ALA A 2 -48.37 26.71 49.40
C ALA A 2 -47.42 25.65 49.98
N THR A 3 -47.70 25.05 51.15
CA THR A 3 -46.89 23.99 51.76
C THR A 3 -46.91 22.68 50.94
N GLU A 4 -48.00 22.34 50.31
CA GLU A 4 -48.12 21.18 49.42
C GLU A 4 -47.30 21.37 48.13
N GLU A 5 -47.32 22.58 47.57
CA GLU A 5 -46.52 22.93 46.37
C GLU A 5 -45.04 22.87 46.66
N ILE A 6 -44.59 23.40 47.82
CA ILE A 6 -43.18 23.32 48.22
C ILE A 6 -42.78 21.84 48.48
N SER A 7 -43.62 21.02 49.13
CA SER A 7 -43.33 19.59 49.32
C SER A 7 -43.16 18.84 48.00
N LYS A 8 -44.00 19.17 47.01
CA LYS A 8 -43.89 18.61 45.64
C LYS A 8 -42.58 19.04 44.98
N ASN A 9 -42.20 20.32 45.10
CA ASN A 9 -40.94 20.82 44.55
C ASN A 9 -39.72 20.18 45.20
N ILE A 10 -39.75 19.95 46.52
CA ILE A 10 -38.70 19.23 47.26
C ILE A 10 -38.57 17.80 46.74
N SER A 11 -39.66 17.08 46.49
CA SER A 11 -39.63 15.74 45.94
C SER A 11 -39.02 15.73 44.54
N TYR A 12 -39.41 16.70 43.70
CA TYR A 12 -38.84 16.88 42.36
C TYR A 12 -37.34 17.19 42.41
N MET A 13 -36.91 18.07 43.30
CA MET A 13 -35.47 18.37 43.52
C MET A 13 -34.68 17.12 43.91
N LYS A 14 -35.18 16.30 44.85
CA LYS A 14 -34.52 15.05 45.27
C LYS A 14 -34.33 14.08 44.08
N ASN A 15 -35.34 13.93 43.24
CA ASN A 15 -35.25 13.09 42.04
C ASN A 15 -34.20 13.60 41.03
N ASN A 16 -34.17 14.92 40.79
CA ASN A 16 -33.19 15.54 39.91
C ASN A 16 -31.75 15.39 40.46
N ILE A 17 -31.57 15.55 41.76
CA ILE A 17 -30.27 15.37 42.41
C ILE A 17 -29.78 13.91 42.22
N ASN A 18 -30.62 12.92 42.49
CA ASN A 18 -30.27 11.52 42.34
C ASN A 18 -29.88 11.21 40.88
N HIS A 19 -30.63 11.74 39.92
CA HIS A 19 -30.28 11.59 38.52
C HIS A 19 -28.95 12.25 38.15
N SER A 20 -28.66 13.43 38.68
CA SER A 20 -27.41 14.13 38.48
C SER A 20 -26.21 13.40 39.11
N VAL A 21 -26.39 12.78 40.28
CA VAL A 21 -25.37 11.89 40.91
C VAL A 21 -25.08 10.69 40.00
N GLU A 22 -26.11 10.02 39.50
CA GLU A 22 -25.98 8.91 38.57
C GLU A 22 -25.20 9.31 37.30
N GLN A 23 -25.55 10.47 36.73
CA GLN A 23 -24.83 11.02 35.58
C GLN A 23 -23.35 11.31 35.87
N ALA A 24 -23.05 11.87 37.03
CA ALA A 24 -21.67 12.14 37.47
C ALA A 24 -20.86 10.83 37.61
N VAL A 25 -21.45 9.79 38.22
CA VAL A 25 -20.80 8.48 38.33
C VAL A 25 -20.54 7.87 36.96
N ASN A 26 -21.54 7.85 36.10
CA ASN A 26 -21.39 7.33 34.73
C ASN A 26 -20.33 8.11 33.94
N MET A 27 -20.22 9.41 34.13
CA MET A 27 -19.22 10.26 33.47
C MET A 27 -17.82 9.92 34.01
N ALA A 28 -17.64 9.65 35.29
CA ALA A 28 -16.37 9.22 35.85
C ALA A 28 -15.93 7.86 35.32
N GLU A 29 -16.86 6.89 35.23
CA GLU A 29 -16.58 5.55 34.67
C GLU A 29 -16.23 5.62 33.21
N ASN A 30 -16.97 6.39 32.40
CA ASN A 30 -16.68 6.59 30.98
C ASN A 30 -15.32 7.26 30.79
N SER A 31 -14.97 8.25 31.64
CA SER A 31 -13.65 8.91 31.55
C SER A 31 -12.53 7.95 31.89
N GLU A 32 -12.70 7.04 32.84
CA GLU A 32 -11.71 5.99 33.13
C GLU A 32 -11.54 5.01 32.00
N LYS A 33 -12.65 4.60 31.35
CA LYS A 33 -12.61 3.73 30.18
C LYS A 33 -11.87 4.41 29.03
N MET A 34 -12.20 5.65 28.70
CA MET A 34 -11.54 6.42 27.65
C MET A 34 -10.04 6.65 27.93
N TYR A 35 -9.66 6.85 29.19
CA TYR A 35 -8.26 6.92 29.59
C TYR A 35 -7.51 5.62 29.28
N ASN A 36 -8.08 4.47 29.62
CA ASN A 36 -7.47 3.16 29.33
C ASN A 36 -7.37 2.90 27.84
N GLU A 37 -8.40 3.25 27.07
CA GLU A 37 -8.40 3.16 25.60
C GLU A 37 -7.30 4.05 24.98
N ALA A 38 -7.07 5.25 25.52
CA ALA A 38 -5.99 6.14 25.10
C ALA A 38 -4.60 5.52 25.36
N ILE A 39 -4.40 4.86 26.51
CA ILE A 39 -3.14 4.14 26.81
C ILE A 39 -2.92 2.96 25.86
N GLU A 40 -3.95 2.18 25.54
CA GLU A 40 -3.86 1.09 24.55
C GLU A 40 -3.52 1.62 23.16
N MET A 41 -4.08 2.77 22.79
CA MET A 41 -3.80 3.44 21.52
C MET A 41 -2.34 3.90 21.44
N ILE A 42 -1.78 4.49 22.50
CA ILE A 42 -0.35 4.87 22.60
C ILE A 42 0.55 3.65 22.39
N ASN A 43 0.25 2.52 23.01
CA ASN A 43 1.01 1.28 22.81
C ASN A 43 0.92 0.77 21.36
N SER A 44 -0.23 0.93 20.72
CA SER A 44 -0.44 0.55 19.33
C SER A 44 0.38 1.44 18.38
N PHE A 45 0.53 2.72 18.67
CA PHE A 45 1.39 3.62 17.89
C PHE A 45 2.85 3.21 17.91
N ASP A 46 3.38 2.76 19.04
CA ASP A 46 4.76 2.27 19.12
C ASP A 46 4.99 1.06 18.20
N ILE A 47 4.01 0.15 18.13
CA ILE A 47 4.07 -1.00 17.22
C ILE A 47 4.05 -0.54 15.76
N ILE A 48 3.09 0.32 15.39
CA ILE A 48 2.95 0.82 14.02
C ILE A 48 4.18 1.62 13.60
N LYS A 49 4.76 2.43 14.50
CA LYS A 49 5.99 3.19 14.26
C LYS A 49 7.15 2.27 13.95
N ASN A 50 7.36 1.23 14.76
CA ASN A 50 8.42 0.23 14.53
C ASN A 50 8.25 -0.50 13.20
N ASP A 51 7.02 -0.87 12.84
CA ASP A 51 6.74 -1.53 11.57
C ASP A 51 6.96 -0.58 10.38
N ASN A 52 6.57 0.70 10.50
CA ASN A 52 6.84 1.71 9.49
C ASN A 52 8.33 1.96 9.27
N GLU A 53 9.13 1.99 10.35
CA GLU A 53 10.60 2.10 10.26
C GLU A 53 11.23 0.89 9.55
N LYS A 54 10.74 -0.33 9.80
CA LYS A 54 11.17 -1.52 9.07
C LYS A 54 10.81 -1.43 7.58
N MET A 55 9.58 -1.03 7.27
CA MET A 55 9.13 -0.85 5.88
C MET A 55 9.96 0.20 5.14
N LEU A 56 10.33 1.30 5.79
CA LEU A 56 11.25 2.30 5.21
C LEU A 56 12.62 1.71 4.90
N LYS A 57 13.18 0.91 5.79
CA LYS A 57 14.46 0.24 5.58
C LYS A 57 14.41 -0.79 4.46
N GLU A 58 13.35 -1.57 4.38
CA GLU A 58 13.10 -2.52 3.30
C GLU A 58 12.95 -1.78 1.95
N ALA A 59 12.18 -0.70 1.91
CA ALA A 59 12.01 0.11 0.69
C ALA A 59 13.34 0.70 0.20
N LEU A 60 14.24 1.13 1.10
CA LEU A 60 15.57 1.58 0.73
C LEU A 60 16.44 0.45 0.15
N SER A 61 16.33 -0.76 0.68
CA SER A 61 17.02 -1.95 0.16
C SER A 61 16.51 -2.33 -1.24
N GLU A 62 15.19 -2.30 -1.43
CA GLU A 62 14.59 -2.59 -2.73
C GLU A 62 14.94 -1.54 -3.79
N LYS A 63 15.10 -0.29 -3.42
CA LYS A 63 15.60 0.75 -4.33
C LYS A 63 16.99 0.40 -4.88
N GLU A 64 17.87 -0.13 -4.06
CA GLU A 64 19.21 -0.58 -4.51
C GLU A 64 19.09 -1.81 -5.43
N THR A 65 18.16 -2.72 -5.14
CA THR A 65 17.88 -3.87 -5.99
C THR A 65 17.38 -3.44 -7.38
N ILE A 66 16.50 -2.44 -7.47
CA ILE A 66 16.01 -1.86 -8.72
C ILE A 66 17.16 -1.25 -9.53
N LYS A 67 18.03 -0.48 -8.88
CA LYS A 67 19.21 0.11 -9.52
C LYS A 67 20.15 -0.95 -10.11
N ASN A 68 20.36 -2.04 -9.39
CA ASN A 68 21.15 -3.17 -9.87
C ASN A 68 20.46 -3.89 -11.06
N ALA A 69 19.14 -4.00 -11.03
CA ALA A 69 18.37 -4.55 -12.15
C ALA A 69 18.52 -3.69 -13.41
N THR A 70 18.42 -2.36 -13.28
CA THR A 70 18.65 -1.41 -14.40
C THR A 70 20.04 -1.60 -15.01
N ALA A 71 21.07 -1.69 -14.16
CA ALA A 71 22.43 -1.89 -14.62
C ALA A 71 22.60 -3.19 -15.43
N LYS A 72 21.99 -4.29 -14.94
CA LYS A 72 22.03 -5.58 -15.64
C LYS A 72 21.26 -5.56 -16.97
N VAL A 73 20.11 -4.90 -17.05
CA VAL A 73 19.36 -4.78 -18.30
C VAL A 73 20.16 -4.01 -19.34
N ASN A 74 20.88 -2.96 -18.93
CA ASN A 74 21.74 -2.20 -19.82
C ASN A 74 22.92 -3.06 -20.30
N GLU A 75 23.58 -3.82 -19.41
CA GLU A 75 24.65 -4.76 -19.77
C GLU A 75 24.19 -5.79 -20.80
N ILE A 76 23.01 -6.40 -20.59
CA ILE A 76 22.43 -7.35 -21.56
C ILE A 76 22.11 -6.66 -22.89
N SER A 77 21.67 -5.41 -22.88
CA SER A 77 21.39 -4.65 -24.10
C SER A 77 22.66 -4.43 -24.92
N ASP A 78 23.79 -4.11 -24.25
CA ASP A 78 25.10 -3.93 -24.89
C ASP A 78 25.62 -5.28 -25.44
N GLU A 79 25.45 -6.38 -24.70
CA GLU A 79 25.81 -7.71 -25.18
C GLU A 79 25.01 -8.13 -26.45
N ILE A 80 23.72 -7.79 -26.50
CA ILE A 80 22.88 -8.04 -27.67
C ILE A 80 23.39 -7.22 -28.88
N GLU A 81 23.81 -5.98 -28.68
CA GLU A 81 24.35 -5.12 -29.71
C GLU A 81 25.65 -5.71 -30.31
N ASN A 82 26.58 -6.09 -29.42
CA ASN A 82 27.83 -6.76 -29.82
C ASN A 82 27.55 -8.07 -30.59
N ASN A 83 26.56 -8.85 -30.14
CA ASN A 83 26.15 -10.09 -30.82
C ASN A 83 25.61 -9.83 -32.25
N ILE A 84 24.86 -8.73 -32.45
CA ILE A 84 24.40 -8.34 -33.78
C ILE A 84 25.59 -8.04 -34.71
N GLU A 85 26.58 -7.26 -34.23
CA GLU A 85 27.78 -6.92 -34.99
C GLU A 85 28.59 -8.19 -35.40
N ASP A 86 28.76 -9.11 -34.45
CA ASP A 86 29.46 -10.38 -34.69
C ASP A 86 28.74 -11.24 -35.75
N VAL A 87 27.41 -11.34 -35.62
CA VAL A 87 26.61 -12.12 -36.58
C VAL A 87 26.55 -11.46 -37.96
N GLU A 88 26.52 -10.12 -38.02
CA GLU A 88 26.65 -9.40 -39.31
C GLU A 88 28.01 -9.65 -39.98
N SER A 89 29.10 -9.73 -39.21
CA SER A 89 30.44 -10.10 -39.71
C SER A 89 30.43 -11.52 -40.31
N LEU A 90 29.73 -12.47 -39.68
CA LEU A 90 29.54 -13.83 -40.23
C LEU A 90 28.79 -13.81 -41.56
N LYS A 91 27.87 -12.88 -41.77
CA LYS A 91 27.18 -12.70 -43.05
C LYS A 91 28.16 -12.33 -44.18
N ILE A 92 29.09 -11.44 -43.89
CA ILE A 92 30.13 -11.03 -44.83
C ILE A 92 31.02 -12.23 -45.17
N PHE A 93 31.50 -12.99 -44.19
CA PHE A 93 32.30 -14.19 -44.42
C PHE A 93 31.54 -15.25 -45.25
N SER A 94 30.26 -15.45 -44.99
CA SER A 94 29.40 -16.38 -45.73
C SER A 94 29.31 -15.98 -47.20
N ALA A 95 29.19 -14.68 -47.50
CA ALA A 95 29.19 -14.16 -48.87
C ALA A 95 30.55 -14.35 -49.59
N GLU A 96 31.67 -14.16 -48.86
CA GLU A 96 33.00 -14.41 -49.40
C GLU A 96 33.19 -15.90 -49.73
N ILE A 97 32.78 -16.82 -48.86
CA ILE A 97 32.84 -18.26 -49.12
C ILE A 97 32.02 -18.62 -50.38
N THR A 98 30.83 -18.03 -50.51
CA THR A 98 30.01 -18.22 -51.72
C THR A 98 30.75 -17.80 -53.00
N ASN A 99 31.52 -16.70 -52.95
CA ASN A 99 32.34 -16.27 -54.09
C ASN A 99 33.51 -17.23 -54.35
N PHE A 100 34.12 -17.80 -53.31
CA PHE A 100 35.15 -18.83 -53.49
C PHE A 100 34.58 -20.09 -54.14
N ILE A 101 33.41 -20.55 -53.73
CA ILE A 101 32.74 -21.71 -54.35
C ILE A 101 32.47 -21.49 -55.85
N LYS A 102 32.01 -20.28 -56.24
CA LYS A 102 31.84 -19.93 -57.67
C LYS A 102 33.13 -20.04 -58.45
N LYS A 103 34.26 -19.61 -57.85
CA LYS A 103 35.58 -19.78 -58.47
C LYS A 103 35.97 -21.26 -58.67
N ILE A 104 35.70 -22.09 -57.63
CA ILE A 104 35.94 -23.55 -57.66
C ILE A 104 35.12 -24.18 -58.81
N TYR A 105 33.86 -23.79 -58.98
CA TYR A 105 33.03 -24.23 -60.10
C TYR A 105 33.69 -23.90 -61.44
N GLY A 106 34.18 -22.69 -61.62
CA GLY A 106 34.89 -22.28 -62.83
C GLY A 106 36.12 -23.16 -63.10
N ILE A 107 36.93 -23.44 -62.07
CA ILE A 107 38.12 -24.29 -62.16
C ILE A 107 37.73 -25.75 -62.51
N THR A 108 36.71 -26.29 -61.83
CA THR A 108 36.27 -27.69 -62.14
C THR A 108 35.71 -27.84 -63.51
N GLU A 109 35.02 -26.85 -64.06
CA GLU A 109 34.48 -26.84 -65.39
C GLU A 109 35.59 -26.75 -66.48
N GLN A 110 36.57 -25.86 -66.25
CA GLN A 110 37.77 -25.80 -67.06
C GLN A 110 38.58 -27.12 -67.09
N THR A 111 38.75 -27.69 -65.86
CA THR A 111 39.47 -28.97 -65.71
C THR A 111 38.75 -30.13 -66.43
N ASN A 112 37.40 -30.15 -66.36
CA ASN A 112 36.58 -31.12 -67.01
C ASN A 112 36.71 -30.99 -68.55
N LEU A 113 36.68 -29.75 -69.08
CA LEU A 113 36.88 -29.48 -70.49
C LEU A 113 38.29 -29.85 -71.01
N LEU A 114 39.32 -29.50 -70.17
CA LEU A 114 40.70 -29.87 -70.48
C LEU A 114 40.91 -31.38 -70.52
N SER A 115 40.36 -32.11 -69.55
CA SER A 115 40.42 -33.54 -69.42
C SER A 115 39.68 -34.23 -70.61
N LEU A 116 38.54 -33.66 -71.04
CA LEU A 116 37.79 -34.13 -72.20
C LEU A 116 38.61 -33.98 -73.49
N ASN A 117 39.21 -32.81 -73.70
CA ASN A 117 40.10 -32.57 -74.87
C ASN A 117 41.29 -33.51 -74.87
N ALA A 118 41.93 -33.74 -73.68
CA ALA A 118 43.03 -34.71 -73.58
C ALA A 118 42.62 -36.15 -73.87
N ALA A 119 41.42 -36.55 -73.38
CA ALA A 119 40.88 -37.89 -73.72
C ALA A 119 40.59 -38.08 -75.22
N ILE A 120 40.11 -37.03 -75.93
CA ILE A 120 39.88 -37.04 -77.33
C ILE A 120 41.20 -37.19 -78.09
N GLU A 121 42.24 -36.44 -77.76
CA GLU A 121 43.54 -36.50 -78.40
C GLU A 121 44.30 -37.81 -78.11
N ALA A 122 44.12 -38.35 -76.90
CA ALA A 122 44.62 -39.67 -76.53
C ALA A 122 43.99 -40.79 -77.43
N ALA A 123 42.69 -40.69 -77.62
CA ALA A 123 41.98 -41.63 -78.57
C ALA A 123 42.47 -41.49 -80.04
N ARG A 124 42.81 -40.28 -80.44
CA ARG A 124 43.31 -39.97 -81.74
C ARG A 124 44.75 -40.53 -82.03
N ALA A 125 45.56 -40.65 -80.95
CA ALA A 125 46.91 -41.23 -80.99
C ALA A 125 46.90 -42.78 -81.00
N GLY A 126 45.78 -43.44 -80.91
CA GLY A 126 45.64 -44.90 -81.01
C GLY A 126 46.38 -45.65 -79.86
N GLU A 127 47.13 -46.69 -80.19
CA GLU A 127 47.87 -47.51 -79.21
C GLU A 127 48.88 -46.69 -78.37
N ALA A 128 49.51 -45.67 -78.94
CA ALA A 128 50.47 -44.81 -78.26
C ALA A 128 49.80 -43.88 -77.19
N GLY A 129 48.51 -43.64 -77.33
CA GLY A 129 47.77 -42.76 -76.40
C GLY A 129 47.03 -43.45 -75.26
N LYS A 130 47.03 -44.79 -75.18
CA LYS A 130 46.22 -45.54 -74.18
C LYS A 130 46.46 -45.11 -72.72
N GLY A 131 47.73 -44.91 -72.31
CA GLY A 131 48.09 -44.47 -70.97
C GLY A 131 47.60 -43.04 -70.65
N PHE A 132 47.66 -42.12 -71.62
CA PHE A 132 47.13 -40.76 -71.50
C PHE A 132 45.59 -40.71 -71.40
N GLY A 133 44.94 -41.64 -72.15
CA GLY A 133 43.48 -41.74 -72.08
C GLY A 133 42.93 -42.14 -70.71
N VAL A 134 43.64 -43.04 -69.98
CA VAL A 134 43.33 -43.42 -68.61
C VAL A 134 43.50 -42.25 -67.68
N VAL A 135 44.60 -41.51 -67.73
CA VAL A 135 44.86 -40.33 -66.90
C VAL A 135 43.82 -39.23 -67.15
N ALA A 136 43.52 -38.96 -68.41
CA ALA A 136 42.48 -37.98 -68.76
C ALA A 136 41.10 -38.39 -68.25
N GLY A 137 40.75 -39.68 -68.30
CA GLY A 137 39.53 -40.21 -67.67
C GLY A 137 39.46 -40.02 -66.10
N GLU A 138 40.63 -40.22 -65.46
CA GLU A 138 40.73 -40.05 -63.99
C GLU A 138 40.65 -38.56 -63.60
N ILE A 139 41.30 -37.65 -64.34
CA ILE A 139 41.18 -36.20 -64.15
C ILE A 139 39.73 -35.73 -64.30
N ARG A 140 39.01 -36.27 -65.25
CA ARG A 140 37.62 -35.97 -65.50
C ARG A 140 36.72 -36.37 -64.31
N LYS A 141 36.91 -37.58 -63.75
CA LYS A 141 36.21 -38.06 -62.58
C LYS A 141 36.51 -37.19 -61.39
N LEU A 142 37.75 -36.79 -61.15
CA LEU A 142 38.17 -35.87 -60.13
C LEU A 142 37.48 -34.48 -60.23
N ALA A 143 37.39 -33.97 -61.48
CA ALA A 143 36.71 -32.70 -61.76
C ALA A 143 35.21 -32.78 -61.45
N GLU A 144 34.52 -33.88 -61.85
CA GLU A 144 33.10 -34.13 -61.56
C GLU A 144 32.88 -34.31 -60.03
N SER A 145 33.72 -35.04 -59.30
CA SER A 145 33.67 -35.21 -57.86
C SER A 145 33.87 -33.87 -57.14
N SER A 146 34.87 -33.07 -57.54
CA SER A 146 35.11 -31.74 -57.00
C SER A 146 33.92 -30.79 -57.25
N LYS A 147 33.27 -30.85 -58.40
CA LYS A 147 32.04 -30.08 -58.68
C LYS A 147 30.89 -30.48 -57.74
N CYS A 148 30.70 -31.78 -57.50
CA CYS A 148 29.68 -32.28 -56.58
C CYS A 148 29.93 -31.79 -55.13
N THR A 149 31.19 -31.89 -54.65
CA THR A 149 31.58 -31.39 -53.34
C THR A 149 31.35 -29.87 -53.21
N ALA A 150 31.68 -29.09 -54.24
CA ALA A 150 31.41 -27.66 -54.27
C ALA A 150 29.91 -27.34 -54.15
N GLN A 151 29.05 -28.12 -54.80
CA GLN A 151 27.58 -28.01 -54.70
C GLN A 151 27.09 -28.28 -53.28
N GLU A 152 27.63 -29.30 -52.62
CA GLU A 152 27.26 -29.61 -51.21
C GLU A 152 27.67 -28.48 -50.26
N ILE A 153 28.85 -27.88 -50.47
CA ILE A 153 29.31 -26.74 -49.66
C ILE A 153 28.41 -25.53 -49.90
N GLU A 154 28.07 -25.21 -51.17
CA GLU A 154 27.16 -24.11 -51.49
C GLU A 154 25.80 -24.24 -50.76
N ASN A 155 25.21 -25.46 -50.77
CA ASN A 155 23.98 -25.73 -50.05
C ASN A 155 24.12 -25.51 -48.55
N LYS A 156 25.24 -25.94 -47.95
CA LYS A 156 25.50 -25.69 -46.52
C LYS A 156 25.68 -24.21 -46.18
N ILE A 157 26.38 -23.46 -47.05
CA ILE A 157 26.54 -22.01 -46.86
C ILE A 157 25.21 -21.29 -46.97
N LYS A 158 24.32 -21.70 -47.84
CA LYS A 158 22.96 -21.16 -47.93
C LYS A 158 22.20 -21.35 -46.60
N VAL A 159 22.25 -22.57 -46.03
CA VAL A 159 21.63 -22.85 -44.72
C VAL A 159 22.23 -21.97 -43.58
N ILE A 160 23.56 -21.75 -43.63
CA ILE A 160 24.25 -20.88 -42.69
C ILE A 160 23.75 -19.43 -42.85
N SER A 161 23.63 -18.92 -44.08
CA SER A 161 23.10 -17.56 -44.34
C SER A 161 21.68 -17.40 -43.83
N ASP A 162 20.79 -18.37 -44.03
CA ASP A 162 19.41 -18.33 -43.52
C ASP A 162 19.38 -18.29 -41.99
N LYS A 163 20.31 -19.03 -41.30
CA LYS A 163 20.45 -19.04 -39.86
C LYS A 163 21.00 -17.71 -39.33
N ILE A 164 21.91 -17.07 -40.03
CA ILE A 164 22.44 -15.74 -39.71
C ILE A 164 21.28 -14.71 -39.70
N ASP A 165 20.51 -14.66 -40.79
CA ASP A 165 19.39 -13.74 -40.93
C ASP A 165 18.33 -13.96 -39.80
N TYR A 166 18.06 -15.23 -39.48
CA TYR A 166 17.17 -15.57 -38.34
C TYR A 166 17.72 -15.06 -37.00
N THR A 167 19.03 -15.24 -36.75
CA THR A 167 19.67 -14.81 -35.48
C THR A 167 19.66 -13.31 -35.37
N VAL A 168 20.00 -12.54 -36.43
CA VAL A 168 19.92 -11.06 -36.43
C VAL A 168 18.51 -10.59 -36.09
N ASN A 169 17.49 -11.15 -36.75
CA ASN A 169 16.09 -10.79 -36.45
C ASN A 169 15.68 -11.05 -34.97
N ASN A 170 16.13 -12.19 -34.41
CA ASN A 170 15.85 -12.50 -33.01
C ASN A 170 16.59 -11.57 -32.05
N SER A 171 17.83 -11.19 -32.36
CA SER A 171 18.60 -10.23 -31.60
C SER A 171 17.93 -8.86 -31.56
N HIS A 172 17.41 -8.38 -32.70
CA HIS A 172 16.64 -7.13 -32.76
C HIS A 172 15.38 -7.19 -31.90
N LYS A 173 14.63 -8.30 -31.92
CA LYS A 173 13.46 -8.50 -31.05
C LYS A 173 13.85 -8.53 -29.58
N SER A 174 15.00 -9.11 -29.23
CA SER A 174 15.53 -9.13 -27.88
C SER A 174 15.90 -7.72 -27.40
N LYS A 175 16.50 -6.90 -28.25
CA LYS A 175 16.82 -5.50 -27.97
C LYS A 175 15.56 -4.67 -27.68
N GLU A 176 14.50 -4.89 -28.46
CA GLU A 176 13.20 -4.22 -28.22
C GLU A 176 12.61 -4.61 -26.86
N LYS A 177 12.66 -5.90 -26.50
CA LYS A 177 12.23 -6.36 -25.17
C LYS A 177 13.07 -5.77 -24.01
N MET A 178 14.37 -5.56 -24.20
CA MET A 178 15.21 -4.89 -23.19
C MET A 178 14.78 -3.44 -22.99
N LYS A 179 14.40 -2.75 -24.06
CA LYS A 179 13.85 -1.39 -23.97
C LYS A 179 12.53 -1.36 -23.17
N GLU A 180 11.60 -2.26 -23.49
CA GLU A 180 10.33 -2.39 -22.74
C GLU A 180 10.60 -2.68 -21.24
N MET A 181 11.58 -3.54 -20.96
CA MET A 181 11.98 -3.87 -19.57
C MET A 181 12.54 -2.65 -18.82
N ASN A 182 13.35 -1.81 -19.47
CA ASN A 182 13.82 -0.56 -18.88
C ASN A 182 12.67 0.40 -18.54
N GLU A 183 11.68 0.54 -19.43
CA GLU A 183 10.49 1.36 -19.17
C GLU A 183 9.67 0.83 -17.98
N GLU A 184 9.56 -0.49 -17.83
CA GLU A 184 8.90 -1.10 -16.66
C GLU A 184 9.67 -0.87 -15.38
N ILE A 185 11.00 -0.98 -15.39
CA ILE A 185 11.87 -0.71 -14.24
C ILE A 185 11.74 0.76 -13.81
N GLU A 186 11.73 1.72 -14.72
CA GLU A 186 11.48 3.13 -14.40
C GLU A 186 10.11 3.36 -13.75
N ARG A 187 9.07 2.66 -14.20
CA ARG A 187 7.75 2.71 -13.54
C ARG A 187 7.79 2.17 -12.12
N ILE A 188 8.50 1.05 -11.91
CA ILE A 188 8.68 0.45 -10.59
C ILE A 188 9.44 1.42 -9.67
N GLU A 189 10.50 2.06 -10.14
CA GLU A 189 11.26 3.07 -9.36
C GLU A 189 10.36 4.22 -8.91
N ASN A 190 9.52 4.74 -9.81
CA ASN A 190 8.56 5.80 -9.50
C ASN A 190 7.51 5.36 -8.46
N ILE A 191 7.07 4.10 -8.48
CA ILE A 191 6.16 3.54 -7.48
C ILE A 191 6.85 3.49 -6.11
N PHE A 192 8.11 3.05 -6.04
CA PHE A 192 8.87 3.01 -4.80
C PHE A 192 9.11 4.40 -4.21
N LEU A 193 9.41 5.41 -5.03
CA LEU A 193 9.52 6.80 -4.56
C LEU A 193 8.22 7.31 -3.94
N LYS A 194 7.08 6.99 -4.55
CA LYS A 194 5.76 7.32 -3.99
C LYS A 194 5.51 6.57 -2.67
N LEU A 195 5.85 5.28 -2.61
CA LEU A 195 5.72 4.48 -1.40
C LEU A 195 6.52 5.08 -0.23
N MET A 196 7.79 5.45 -0.47
CA MET A 196 8.62 6.10 0.55
C MET A 196 8.00 7.40 1.07
N ASN A 197 7.44 8.23 0.19
CA ASN A 197 6.74 9.45 0.60
C ASN A 197 5.51 9.15 1.46
N VAL A 198 4.75 8.11 1.14
CA VAL A 198 3.60 7.66 1.95
C VAL A 198 4.06 7.21 3.34
N LEU A 199 5.14 6.43 3.44
CA LEU A 199 5.69 5.97 4.72
C LEU A 199 6.17 7.14 5.60
N VAL A 200 6.81 8.15 5.01
CA VAL A 200 7.20 9.39 5.73
C VAL A 200 5.95 10.14 6.23
N ASN A 201 4.91 10.26 5.41
CA ASN A 201 3.66 10.91 5.82
C ASN A 201 2.96 10.14 6.95
N ILE A 202 2.99 8.78 6.92
CA ILE A 202 2.49 7.94 8.01
C ILE A 202 3.23 8.25 9.30
N THR A 203 4.58 8.33 9.27
CA THR A 203 5.38 8.67 10.47
C THR A 203 4.94 10.02 11.06
N ASN A 204 4.81 11.05 10.24
CA ASN A 204 4.39 12.37 10.71
C ASN A 204 2.96 12.37 11.29
N SER A 205 2.05 11.62 10.66
CA SER A 205 0.66 11.47 11.15
C SER A 205 0.62 10.73 12.49
N LEU A 206 1.44 9.68 12.66
CA LEU A 206 1.53 8.95 13.92
C LEU A 206 2.03 9.82 15.05
N GLU A 207 3.02 10.70 14.83
CA GLU A 207 3.49 11.65 15.83
C GLU A 207 2.38 12.61 16.27
N SER A 208 1.63 13.18 15.32
CA SER A 208 0.49 14.05 15.65
C SER A 208 -0.59 13.34 16.45
N ILE A 209 -0.98 12.13 16.05
CA ILE A 209 -2.02 11.35 16.73
C ILE A 209 -1.53 10.91 18.12
N TYR A 210 -0.25 10.59 18.28
CA TYR A 210 0.34 10.27 19.58
C TYR A 210 0.20 11.45 20.56
N ASP A 211 0.57 12.66 20.12
CA ASP A 211 0.48 13.86 20.94
C ASP A 211 -0.99 14.18 21.31
N GLU A 212 -1.92 14.12 20.34
CA GLU A 212 -3.35 14.32 20.58
C GLU A 212 -3.92 13.29 21.58
N THR A 213 -3.54 12.01 21.44
CA THR A 213 -3.99 10.94 22.34
C THR A 213 -3.46 11.13 23.76
N LYS A 214 -2.23 11.62 23.89
CA LYS A 214 -1.64 11.97 25.19
C LYS A 214 -2.37 13.13 25.86
N GLU A 215 -2.70 14.19 25.13
CA GLU A 215 -3.51 15.30 25.65
C GLU A 215 -4.92 14.81 26.02
N GLN A 216 -5.52 13.94 25.24
CA GLN A 216 -6.81 13.33 25.53
C GLN A 216 -6.76 12.52 26.82
N SER A 217 -5.71 11.73 27.08
CA SER A 217 -5.57 10.96 28.30
C SER A 217 -5.54 11.86 29.56
N VAL A 218 -4.82 12.97 29.50
CA VAL A 218 -4.78 13.97 30.58
C VAL A 218 -6.16 14.61 30.80
N SER A 219 -6.87 14.92 29.72
CA SER A 219 -8.22 15.49 29.75
C SER A 219 -9.22 14.52 30.40
N MET A 220 -9.11 13.22 30.12
CA MET A 220 -9.96 12.18 30.74
C MET A 220 -9.72 12.03 32.26
N GLU A 221 -8.47 12.10 32.68
CA GLU A 221 -8.14 12.08 34.13
C GLU A 221 -8.71 13.30 34.88
N SER A 222 -8.62 14.47 34.25
CA SER A 222 -9.23 15.70 34.74
C SER A 222 -10.76 15.58 34.84
N LEU A 223 -11.40 15.05 33.77
CA LEU A 223 -12.84 14.86 33.69
C LEU A 223 -13.33 13.87 34.76
N LYS A 224 -12.59 12.79 35.01
CA LYS A 224 -12.86 11.84 36.11
C LYS A 224 -12.83 12.53 37.46
N THR A 225 -11.85 13.41 37.68
CA THR A 225 -11.73 14.17 38.95
C THR A 225 -12.89 15.13 39.12
N HIS A 226 -13.22 15.91 38.08
CA HIS A 226 -14.37 16.83 38.14
C HIS A 226 -15.70 16.11 38.32
N SER A 227 -15.87 14.92 37.71
CA SER A 227 -17.07 14.11 37.92
C SER A 227 -17.26 13.69 39.40
N LYS A 228 -16.18 13.33 40.08
CA LYS A 228 -16.21 13.03 41.51
C LYS A 228 -16.52 14.26 42.37
N GLU A 229 -16.01 15.43 41.98
CA GLU A 229 -16.36 16.70 42.65
C GLU A 229 -17.83 17.01 42.49
N ILE A 230 -18.38 16.86 41.27
CA ILE A 230 -19.81 17.06 40.97
C ILE A 230 -20.66 16.09 41.81
N GLU A 231 -20.30 14.82 41.90
CA GLU A 231 -20.97 13.84 42.73
C GLU A 231 -21.03 14.31 44.19
N ASN A 232 -19.92 14.77 44.74
CA ASN A 232 -19.85 15.27 46.12
C ASN A 232 -20.74 16.51 46.33
N ILE A 233 -20.73 17.47 45.40
CA ILE A 233 -21.59 18.65 45.44
C ILE A 233 -23.07 18.25 45.49
N PHE A 234 -23.50 17.33 44.62
CA PHE A 234 -24.90 16.89 44.59
C PHE A 234 -25.29 16.14 45.87
N ARG A 235 -24.36 15.40 46.51
CA ARG A 235 -24.59 14.77 47.83
C ARG A 235 -24.76 15.81 48.95
N GLU A 236 -24.04 16.93 48.87
CA GLU A 236 -24.24 18.05 49.84
C GLU A 236 -25.56 18.78 49.57
N ILE A 237 -25.92 19.04 48.34
CA ILE A 237 -27.21 19.63 47.96
C ILE A 237 -28.35 18.73 48.45
N PHE A 238 -28.22 17.40 48.33
CA PHE A 238 -29.24 16.46 48.80
C PHE A 238 -29.47 16.61 50.31
N LYS A 239 -28.40 16.76 51.14
CA LYS A 239 -28.50 17.00 52.55
C LYS A 239 -29.22 18.32 52.85
N GLY A 240 -28.88 19.40 52.13
CA GLY A 240 -29.54 20.70 52.27
C GLY A 240 -31.03 20.65 51.94
N VAL A 241 -31.40 19.90 50.87
CA VAL A 241 -32.82 19.69 50.50
C VAL A 241 -33.57 18.90 51.59
N ASP A 242 -32.89 17.96 52.25
CA ASP A 242 -33.50 17.21 53.35
C ASP A 242 -33.73 18.09 54.59
N GLU A 243 -32.81 19.01 54.90
CA GLU A 243 -32.99 20.03 55.96
C GLU A 243 -34.15 21.00 55.64
N ILE A 244 -34.25 21.46 54.39
CA ILE A 244 -35.39 22.27 53.91
C ILE A 244 -36.71 21.53 54.15
N ASN A 245 -36.75 20.24 53.80
CA ASN A 245 -37.94 19.41 54.00
C ASN A 245 -38.36 19.34 55.47
N LYS A 246 -37.40 19.17 56.39
CA LYS A 246 -37.63 19.15 57.84
C LYS A 246 -38.15 20.50 58.35
N THR A 247 -37.51 21.60 57.97
CA THR A 247 -37.95 22.97 58.32
C THR A 247 -39.34 23.27 57.81
N MET A 248 -39.70 22.83 56.59
CA MET A 248 -41.02 22.94 56.00
C MET A 248 -42.08 22.20 56.82
N PHE A 249 -41.78 21.00 57.33
CA PHE A 249 -42.66 20.26 58.20
C PHE A 249 -42.92 21.00 59.50
N GLU A 250 -41.90 21.56 60.19
CA GLU A 250 -41.99 22.36 61.33
C GLU A 250 -42.80 23.66 61.15
N THR A 251 -42.55 24.33 59.99
CA THR A 251 -43.29 25.53 59.60
C THR A 251 -44.77 25.22 59.37
N SER A 252 -45.09 24.12 58.72
CA SER A 252 -46.47 23.68 58.53
C SER A 252 -47.20 23.42 59.79
N LYS A 253 -46.51 22.80 60.79
CA LYS A 253 -47.05 22.59 62.14
C LYS A 253 -47.33 23.94 62.90
N SER A 254 -46.40 24.88 62.73
CA SER A 254 -46.58 26.23 63.31
C SER A 254 -47.72 27.00 62.71
N ILE A 255 -47.91 26.95 61.40
CA ILE A 255 -49.05 27.54 60.64
C ILE A 255 -50.34 26.95 61.13
N ASN A 256 -50.44 25.61 61.27
CA ASN A 256 -51.65 24.97 61.79
C ASN A 256 -51.99 25.40 63.20
N SER A 257 -50.94 25.63 64.07
CA SER A 257 -51.15 26.17 65.43
C SER A 257 -51.64 27.61 65.42
N LEU A 258 -51.08 28.45 64.48
CA LEU A 258 -51.55 29.84 64.30
C LEU A 258 -53.02 29.90 63.82
N ILE A 259 -53.42 29.00 62.92
CA ILE A 259 -54.84 28.92 62.48
C ILE A 259 -55.77 28.64 63.70
N LYS A 260 -55.39 27.68 64.58
CA LYS A 260 -56.17 27.39 65.76
C LYS A 260 -56.28 28.60 66.71
N VAL A 261 -55.15 29.32 66.93
CA VAL A 261 -55.13 30.53 67.70
C VAL A 261 -56.03 31.62 67.09
N SER A 262 -55.99 31.78 65.79
CA SER A 262 -56.84 32.72 65.03
C SER A 262 -58.33 32.38 65.19
N GLU A 263 -58.68 31.09 65.07
CA GLU A 263 -60.06 30.63 65.28
C GLU A 263 -60.56 30.96 66.68
N ILE A 264 -59.73 30.74 67.77
CA ILE A 264 -60.04 31.08 69.14
C ILE A 264 -60.20 32.60 69.30
N LEU A 265 -59.35 33.40 68.63
CA LEU A 265 -59.46 34.88 68.69
C LEU A 265 -60.73 35.39 68.05
N VAL A 266 -61.16 34.80 66.90
CA VAL A 266 -62.42 35.12 66.23
C VAL A 266 -63.60 34.80 67.15
N ASP A 267 -63.65 33.59 67.73
CA ASP A 267 -64.70 33.17 68.70
C ASP A 267 -64.76 34.10 69.95
N ASN A 268 -63.59 34.46 70.50
CA ASN A 268 -63.53 35.41 71.64
C ASN A 268 -63.99 36.80 71.19
N SER A 269 -63.64 37.30 70.03
CA SER A 269 -64.08 38.59 69.54
C SER A 269 -65.62 38.62 69.36
N GLU A 270 -66.20 37.52 68.86
CA GLU A 270 -67.64 37.39 68.67
C GLU A 270 -68.37 37.39 70.02
N LYS A 271 -67.82 36.67 71.01
CA LYS A 271 -68.34 36.67 72.40
C LYS A 271 -68.25 38.05 73.09
N VAL A 272 -67.16 38.79 72.92
CA VAL A 272 -67.01 40.16 73.37
C VAL A 272 -68.03 41.08 72.71
N ASN A 273 -68.22 40.94 71.40
CA ASN A 273 -69.23 41.75 70.63
C ASN A 273 -70.64 41.49 71.18
N GLN A 274 -71.03 40.22 71.37
CA GLN A 274 -72.32 39.82 71.91
C GLN A 274 -72.47 40.35 73.34
N SER A 275 -71.41 40.46 74.16
CA SER A 275 -71.43 41.02 75.49
C SER A 275 -71.62 42.55 75.46
N ILE A 276 -71.00 43.23 74.57
CA ILE A 276 -71.16 44.68 74.36
C ILE A 276 -72.58 45.00 73.85
N GLU A 277 -73.18 44.23 72.89
CA GLU A 277 -74.54 44.41 72.49
C GLU A 277 -75.53 44.27 73.67
N LYS A 278 -75.35 43.32 74.57
CA LYS A 278 -76.15 43.17 75.80
C LYS A 278 -75.97 44.37 76.73
N PHE A 279 -74.87 45.05 76.76
CA PHE A 279 -74.68 46.24 77.63
C PHE A 279 -75.22 47.53 77.00
N VAL A 280 -75.31 47.65 75.68
CA VAL A 280 -75.83 48.84 74.99
C VAL A 280 -77.36 48.88 74.96
N PHE A 281 -78.04 47.76 75.21
CA PHE A 281 -79.57 47.66 75.33
C PHE A 281 -80.08 47.50 76.73
N LEU A 282 -79.28 47.85 77.79
CA LEU A 282 -79.73 48.09 79.15
C LEU A 282 -79.69 49.60 79.43
#